data_c13f8808caca1f6247259e4b42d32d4b
#
_entry.id   c13f8808caca1f6247259e4b42d32d4b
#
_cell.length_a   1.000
_cell.length_b   1.000
_cell.length_c   1.000
_cell.angle_alpha   90.00
_cell.angle_beta   90.00
_cell.angle_gamma   90.00
#
_symmetry.space_group_name_H-M   'P 1'
#
loop_
_entity.id
_entity.type
_entity.pdbx_description
1 polymer ?
#
loop_
_entity_poly.entity_id
_entity_poly.type
_entity_poly.pdbx_seq_one_letter_code
_entity_poly.pdbx_strand_id
1 'polypeptide(L)'
;NVRLLTTEPVCVPVWGTQLTTPHVSDKYASVRLRTEVANAGNKHIRVVTEIISPDGKVVAAKDNTRKINHGQPFEQNFLVDAPALWSPETPRLYKASSKIYADGRLVDEYTTRFGIRSIEIVADKGFFLNGKHRKFQGVCNHHDLGPLGAAVNVAALRRQLTLLKDMGCDAIRTSHNMPAPELVELCDEMGFMMMIEPFDEWDIAKCDNGYHRYFDEWAERDMVNMLRHYRNNPSVEIGRAHV
;
A
#
# COMPACT_ATOMS: atom_id res chain seq x y z
N ASN A 1 -10.11 -14.87 -1.97
CA ASN A 1 -11.41 -14.20 -2.07
C ASN A 1 -11.55 -13.48 -3.41
N VAL A 2 -12.71 -13.59 -4.05
CA VAL A 2 -13.06 -12.84 -5.26
C VAL A 2 -14.15 -11.84 -4.90
N ARG A 3 -13.97 -10.56 -5.31
CA ARG A 3 -14.96 -9.50 -5.06
C ARG A 3 -15.37 -8.89 -6.40
N LEU A 4 -16.67 -8.61 -6.54
CA LEU A 4 -17.19 -7.83 -7.65
C LEU A 4 -17.26 -6.36 -7.20
N LEU A 5 -16.59 -5.47 -7.92
CA LEU A 5 -16.67 -4.04 -7.72
C LEU A 5 -17.57 -3.42 -8.82
N THR A 6 -18.55 -2.64 -8.41
CA THR A 6 -19.43 -1.90 -9.32
C THR A 6 -19.16 -0.42 -9.15
N THR A 7 -18.89 0.29 -10.25
CA THR A 7 -18.60 1.73 -10.26
C THR A 7 -19.40 2.41 -11.37
N GLU A 8 -19.48 3.74 -11.30
CA GLU A 8 -19.83 4.55 -12.48
C GLU A 8 -18.74 4.37 -13.56
N PRO A 9 -19.06 4.61 -14.84
CA PRO A 9 -18.06 4.53 -15.91
C PRO A 9 -16.83 5.42 -15.68
N VAL A 10 -17.03 6.64 -15.15
CA VAL A 10 -15.94 7.53 -14.72
C VAL A 10 -15.67 7.29 -13.25
N CYS A 11 -14.53 6.70 -12.94
CA CYS A 11 -14.16 6.31 -11.58
C CYS A 11 -12.64 6.30 -11.40
N VAL A 12 -12.18 6.16 -10.17
CA VAL A 12 -10.80 5.77 -9.86
C VAL A 12 -10.67 4.26 -10.10
N PRO A 13 -9.82 3.81 -11.03
CA PRO A 13 -9.64 2.38 -11.26
C PRO A 13 -9.05 1.68 -10.04
N VAL A 14 -9.16 0.36 -10.00
CA VAL A 14 -8.53 -0.45 -8.96
C VAL A 14 -7.03 -0.13 -8.90
N TRP A 15 -6.52 0.18 -7.68
CA TRP A 15 -5.17 0.66 -7.42
C TRP A 15 -4.80 1.96 -8.16
N GLY A 16 -5.78 2.76 -8.54
CA GLY A 16 -5.61 4.00 -9.31
C GLY A 16 -5.03 5.17 -8.52
N THR A 17 -4.68 4.99 -7.25
CA THR A 17 -3.99 5.99 -6.45
C THR A 17 -2.55 5.60 -6.16
N GLN A 18 -1.67 6.59 -6.15
CA GLN A 18 -0.28 6.46 -5.69
C GLN A 18 0.02 7.60 -4.74
N LEU A 19 0.36 7.26 -3.51
CA LEU A 19 0.69 8.22 -2.47
C LEU A 19 2.14 8.06 -2.05
N THR A 20 2.86 9.17 -1.96
CA THR A 20 4.25 9.21 -1.50
C THR A 20 4.43 10.33 -0.49
N THR A 21 5.44 10.19 0.38
CA THR A 21 5.83 11.21 1.37
C THR A 21 7.26 11.68 1.09
N PRO A 22 7.48 12.55 0.07
CA PRO A 22 8.82 12.93 -0.40
C PRO A 22 9.69 13.61 0.64
N HIS A 23 9.06 14.29 1.60
CA HIS A 23 9.76 14.88 2.73
C HIS A 23 9.01 14.57 4.01
N VAL A 24 9.73 14.10 5.02
CA VAL A 24 9.19 13.76 6.34
C VAL A 24 10.11 14.29 7.43
N SER A 25 9.56 15.05 8.35
CA SER A 25 10.23 15.52 9.57
C SER A 25 9.22 15.55 10.72
N ASP A 26 9.67 15.85 11.91
CA ASP A 26 8.81 16.09 13.09
C ASP A 26 7.99 17.38 12.98
N LYS A 27 8.44 18.34 12.16
CA LYS A 27 7.77 19.62 11.97
C LYS A 27 6.70 19.57 10.90
N TYR A 28 6.99 18.94 9.77
CA TYR A 28 6.06 18.80 8.66
C TYR A 28 6.40 17.63 7.77
N ALA A 29 5.40 17.15 7.04
CA ALA A 29 5.57 16.19 5.93
C ALA A 29 4.90 16.71 4.66
N SER A 30 5.54 16.48 3.52
CA SER A 30 4.89 16.64 2.21
C SER A 30 4.27 15.32 1.78
N VAL A 31 3.01 15.38 1.37
CA VAL A 31 2.27 14.23 0.84
C VAL A 31 1.94 14.50 -0.62
N ARG A 32 2.34 13.62 -1.51
CA ARG A 32 2.01 13.68 -2.94
C ARG A 32 1.06 12.55 -3.28
N LEU A 33 -0.11 12.90 -3.78
CA LEU A 33 -1.12 11.95 -4.26
C LEU A 33 -1.28 12.09 -5.78
N ARG A 34 -1.14 10.97 -6.48
CA ARG A 34 -1.52 10.81 -7.89
C ARG A 34 -2.78 9.98 -7.96
N THR A 35 -3.81 10.51 -8.63
CA THR A 35 -5.11 9.85 -8.79
C THR A 35 -5.41 9.67 -10.27
N GLU A 36 -5.49 8.44 -10.71
CA GLU A 36 -5.95 8.07 -12.05
C GLU A 36 -7.47 8.16 -12.09
N VAL A 37 -8.02 8.64 -13.21
CA VAL A 37 -9.47 8.66 -13.45
C VAL A 37 -9.74 7.98 -14.79
N ALA A 38 -10.44 6.86 -14.74
CA ALA A 38 -10.80 6.09 -15.91
C ALA A 38 -11.97 6.71 -16.67
N ASN A 39 -12.01 6.48 -17.97
CA ASN A 39 -13.14 6.83 -18.87
C ASN A 39 -13.59 8.29 -18.80
N ALA A 40 -12.68 9.21 -18.44
CA ALA A 40 -13.01 10.63 -18.32
C ALA A 40 -13.42 11.27 -19.66
N GLY A 41 -12.87 10.76 -20.77
CA GLY A 41 -13.13 11.27 -22.11
C GLY A 41 -12.77 12.76 -22.23
N ASN A 42 -13.71 13.55 -22.77
CA ASN A 42 -13.57 15.01 -22.87
C ASN A 42 -14.26 15.78 -21.74
N LYS A 43 -14.60 15.10 -20.63
CA LYS A 43 -15.32 15.70 -19.50
C LYS A 43 -14.42 16.59 -18.65
N HIS A 44 -15.03 17.57 -18.01
CA HIS A 44 -14.41 18.34 -16.95
C HIS A 44 -14.44 17.50 -15.66
N ILE A 45 -13.26 17.10 -15.20
CA ILE A 45 -13.11 16.31 -13.97
C ILE A 45 -12.59 17.22 -12.86
N ARG A 46 -13.28 17.19 -11.73
CA ARG A 46 -12.87 17.83 -10.49
C ARG A 46 -12.57 16.76 -9.46
N VAL A 47 -11.39 16.84 -8.85
CA VAL A 47 -10.95 15.93 -7.78
C VAL A 47 -10.77 16.76 -6.52
N VAL A 48 -11.60 16.48 -5.51
CA VAL A 48 -11.52 17.08 -4.18
C VAL A 48 -10.98 16.04 -3.23
N THR A 49 -9.81 16.29 -2.65
CA THR A 49 -9.18 15.35 -1.72
C THR A 49 -8.93 16.01 -0.37
N GLU A 50 -9.31 15.30 0.68
CA GLU A 50 -9.04 15.64 2.08
C GLU A 50 -8.05 14.63 2.67
N ILE A 51 -7.03 15.13 3.36
CA ILE A 51 -6.14 14.32 4.19
C ILE A 51 -6.68 14.33 5.59
N ILE A 52 -7.04 13.14 6.07
CA ILE A 52 -7.64 12.91 7.39
C ILE A 52 -6.59 12.25 8.27
N SER A 53 -6.30 12.87 9.40
CA SER A 53 -5.35 12.39 10.40
C SER A 53 -5.87 11.18 11.17
N PRO A 54 -5.00 10.46 11.93
CA PRO A 54 -5.40 9.29 12.72
C PRO A 54 -6.50 9.57 13.76
N ASP A 55 -6.63 10.82 14.23
CA ASP A 55 -7.68 11.28 15.14
C ASP A 55 -8.97 11.75 14.44
N GLY A 56 -9.04 11.57 13.11
CA GLY A 56 -10.24 11.84 12.32
C GLY A 56 -10.42 13.30 11.87
N LYS A 57 -9.42 14.16 12.03
CA LYS A 57 -9.49 15.56 11.61
C LYS A 57 -8.97 15.75 10.20
N VAL A 58 -9.60 16.64 9.43
CA VAL A 58 -9.06 17.08 8.15
C VAL A 58 -7.88 18.02 8.42
N VAL A 59 -6.68 17.62 8.00
CA VAL A 59 -5.43 18.37 8.22
C VAL A 59 -4.92 19.05 6.96
N ALA A 60 -5.37 18.66 5.79
CA ALA A 60 -5.09 19.33 4.52
C ALA A 60 -6.17 18.97 3.49
N ALA A 61 -6.43 19.86 2.54
CA ALA A 61 -7.36 19.64 1.45
C ALA A 61 -6.89 20.27 0.14
N LYS A 62 -7.27 19.68 -0.98
CA LYS A 62 -7.03 20.21 -2.34
C LYS A 62 -8.25 19.97 -3.22
N ASP A 63 -8.47 20.93 -4.10
CA ASP A 63 -9.54 20.93 -5.09
C ASP A 63 -8.92 21.28 -6.45
N ASN A 64 -8.92 20.34 -7.37
CA ASN A 64 -8.34 20.51 -8.69
C ASN A 64 -9.37 20.15 -9.76
N THR A 65 -9.58 21.08 -10.70
CA THR A 65 -10.46 20.87 -11.86
C THR A 65 -9.67 21.01 -13.14
N ARG A 66 -9.82 20.04 -14.03
CA ARG A 66 -9.28 20.14 -15.39
C ARG A 66 -10.02 19.24 -16.37
N LYS A 67 -9.90 19.54 -17.65
CA LYS A 67 -10.26 18.63 -18.72
C LYS A 67 -9.14 17.59 -18.87
N ILE A 68 -9.49 16.31 -18.81
CA ILE A 68 -8.49 15.25 -18.96
C ILE A 68 -8.27 14.97 -20.44
N ASN A 69 -6.99 15.06 -20.85
CA ASN A 69 -6.53 14.51 -22.11
C ASN A 69 -5.85 13.18 -21.80
N HIS A 70 -6.46 12.08 -22.26
CA HIS A 70 -5.95 10.70 -22.16
C HIS A 70 -4.88 10.38 -21.09
N GLY A 71 -5.28 9.68 -20.03
CA GLY A 71 -4.38 8.93 -19.14
C GLY A 71 -3.53 9.74 -18.14
N GLN A 72 -3.60 11.06 -18.11
CA GLN A 72 -2.83 11.85 -17.15
C GLN A 72 -3.48 11.84 -15.77
N PRO A 73 -2.79 11.35 -14.72
CA PRO A 73 -3.31 11.36 -13.36
C PRO A 73 -3.43 12.79 -12.81
N PHE A 74 -4.34 13.00 -11.86
CA PHE A 74 -4.34 14.19 -11.03
C PHE A 74 -3.18 14.11 -10.04
N GLU A 75 -2.39 15.17 -9.95
CA GLU A 75 -1.33 15.31 -8.97
C GLU A 75 -1.71 16.38 -7.95
N GLN A 76 -1.74 16.01 -6.69
CA GLN A 76 -2.06 16.88 -5.58
C GLN A 76 -0.96 16.79 -4.52
N ASN A 77 -0.43 17.94 -4.11
CA ASN A 77 0.60 18.03 -3.09
C ASN A 77 0.00 18.68 -1.85
N PHE A 78 0.19 18.05 -0.71
CA PHE A 78 -0.31 18.51 0.58
C PHE A 78 0.87 18.74 1.53
N LEU A 79 0.69 19.65 2.46
CA LEU A 79 1.56 19.84 3.61
C LEU A 79 0.79 19.42 4.86
N VAL A 80 1.38 18.59 5.68
CA VAL A 80 0.83 18.15 6.98
C VAL A 80 1.79 18.61 8.05
N ASP A 81 1.32 19.53 8.89
CA ASP A 81 2.10 20.06 10.01
C ASP A 81 2.10 19.08 11.19
N ALA A 82 3.23 18.98 11.88
CA ALA A 82 3.44 18.10 13.04
C ALA A 82 2.86 16.69 12.83
N PRO A 83 3.31 15.96 11.79
CA PRO A 83 2.69 14.70 11.39
C PRO A 83 2.87 13.62 12.45
N ALA A 84 1.82 12.81 12.67
CA ALA A 84 1.92 11.59 13.44
C ALA A 84 2.57 10.51 12.56
N LEU A 85 3.86 10.24 12.77
CA LEU A 85 4.62 9.29 11.95
C LEU A 85 4.19 7.86 12.20
N TRP A 86 4.17 7.06 11.13
CA TRP A 86 3.97 5.62 11.21
C TRP A 86 5.28 4.90 11.57
N SER A 87 5.21 4.02 12.54
CA SER A 87 6.27 3.05 12.86
C SER A 87 5.66 1.79 13.47
N PRO A 88 6.40 0.68 13.62
CA PRO A 88 5.93 -0.52 14.32
C PRO A 88 5.47 -0.27 15.77
N GLU A 89 6.04 0.71 16.43
CA GLU A 89 5.67 1.11 17.80
C GLU A 89 4.44 2.03 17.82
N THR A 90 4.27 2.83 16.77
CA THR A 90 3.18 3.81 16.65
C THR A 90 2.57 3.76 15.25
N PRO A 91 1.74 2.75 14.94
CA PRO A 91 1.20 2.53 13.60
C PRO A 91 0.07 3.51 13.27
N ARG A 92 0.43 4.78 13.06
CA ARG A 92 -0.50 5.88 12.81
C ARG A 92 -0.89 5.93 11.34
N LEU A 93 -2.17 5.72 11.05
CA LEU A 93 -2.70 5.67 9.68
C LEU A 93 -3.55 6.89 9.38
N TYR A 94 -3.22 7.53 8.27
CA TYR A 94 -3.99 8.61 7.65
C TYR A 94 -4.92 8.03 6.57
N LYS A 95 -5.87 8.86 6.12
CA LYS A 95 -6.71 8.58 4.96
C LYS A 95 -6.66 9.78 4.01
N ALA A 96 -6.49 9.50 2.71
CA ALA A 96 -6.77 10.45 1.65
C ALA A 96 -8.15 10.11 1.09
N SER A 97 -9.15 10.93 1.37
CA SER A 97 -10.52 10.77 0.89
C SER A 97 -10.72 11.65 -0.33
N SER A 98 -10.91 11.04 -1.50
CA SER A 98 -11.04 11.72 -2.79
C SER A 98 -12.45 11.58 -3.33
N LYS A 99 -13.07 12.72 -3.64
CA LYS A 99 -14.37 12.81 -4.34
C LYS A 99 -14.11 13.22 -5.78
N ILE A 100 -14.66 12.44 -6.71
CA ILE A 100 -14.51 12.64 -8.16
C ILE A 100 -15.82 13.16 -8.72
N TYR A 101 -15.76 14.32 -9.37
CA TYR A 101 -16.90 14.92 -10.07
C TYR A 101 -16.63 14.94 -11.56
N ALA A 102 -17.64 14.56 -12.36
CA ALA A 102 -17.63 14.67 -13.81
C ALA A 102 -18.76 15.64 -14.23
N ASP A 103 -18.41 16.73 -14.91
CA ASP A 103 -19.32 17.77 -15.34
C ASP A 103 -20.24 18.27 -14.21
N GLY A 104 -19.68 18.41 -13.00
CA GLY A 104 -20.36 18.88 -11.80
C GLY A 104 -21.09 17.81 -10.97
N ARG A 105 -21.30 16.60 -11.48
CA ARG A 105 -21.94 15.48 -10.77
C ARG A 105 -20.89 14.63 -10.04
N LEU A 106 -21.13 14.31 -8.76
CA LEU A 106 -20.33 13.31 -8.03
C LEU A 106 -20.52 11.94 -8.68
N VAL A 107 -19.41 11.30 -9.07
CA VAL A 107 -19.41 10.02 -9.79
C VAL A 107 -18.64 8.93 -9.06
N ASP A 108 -17.69 9.29 -8.16
CA ASP A 108 -16.95 8.32 -7.39
C ASP A 108 -16.42 8.91 -6.07
N GLU A 109 -16.25 8.06 -5.08
CA GLU A 109 -15.57 8.35 -3.82
C GLU A 109 -14.52 7.26 -3.56
N TYR A 110 -13.26 7.65 -3.42
CA TYR A 110 -12.16 6.73 -3.23
C TYR A 110 -11.32 7.09 -2.02
N THR A 111 -11.10 6.12 -1.13
CA THR A 111 -10.28 6.31 0.07
C THR A 111 -8.99 5.51 -0.02
N THR A 112 -7.86 6.19 0.14
CA THR A 112 -6.54 5.59 0.24
C THR A 112 -6.04 5.69 1.68
N ARG A 113 -5.77 4.55 2.34
CA ARG A 113 -5.10 4.51 3.64
C ARG A 113 -3.60 4.60 3.42
N PHE A 114 -2.88 5.30 4.29
CA PHE A 114 -1.43 5.43 4.22
C PHE A 114 -0.83 5.80 5.58
N GLY A 115 0.47 5.61 5.72
CA GLY A 115 1.25 6.11 6.84
C GLY A 115 2.27 7.15 6.38
N ILE A 116 2.51 8.16 7.19
CA ILE A 116 3.58 9.13 6.94
C ILE A 116 4.86 8.56 7.56
N ARG A 117 5.83 8.22 6.74
CA ARG A 117 7.13 7.69 7.15
C ARG A 117 8.23 8.02 6.15
N SER A 118 9.47 8.02 6.59
CA SER A 118 10.64 8.02 5.73
C SER A 118 11.41 6.72 5.87
N ILE A 119 11.94 6.23 4.75
CA ILE A 119 12.80 5.06 4.68
C ILE A 119 14.07 5.46 3.97
N GLU A 120 15.19 5.01 4.52
CA GLU A 120 16.49 5.20 3.93
C GLU A 120 17.34 3.94 4.11
N ILE A 121 17.99 3.50 3.04
CA ILE A 121 18.97 2.42 3.08
C ILE A 121 20.32 3.05 2.80
N VAL A 122 21.18 3.05 3.81
CA VAL A 122 22.51 3.63 3.72
C VAL A 122 23.54 2.52 3.65
N ALA A 123 24.41 2.54 2.62
CA ALA A 123 25.48 1.59 2.49
C ALA A 123 26.33 1.55 3.77
N ASP A 124 26.67 0.37 4.22
CA ASP A 124 27.45 0.08 5.44
C ASP A 124 26.79 0.51 6.78
N LYS A 125 25.65 1.21 6.75
CA LYS A 125 24.91 1.63 7.95
C LYS A 125 23.57 0.91 8.11
N GLY A 126 23.01 0.36 7.03
CA GLY A 126 21.78 -0.41 7.04
C GLY A 126 20.52 0.42 6.85
N PHE A 127 19.43 -0.04 7.44
CA PHE A 127 18.08 0.48 7.27
C PHE A 127 17.71 1.52 8.32
N PHE A 128 17.11 2.62 7.87
CA PHE A 128 16.62 3.69 8.73
C PHE A 128 15.12 3.91 8.49
N LEU A 129 14.35 3.97 9.57
CA LEU A 129 12.94 4.35 9.57
C LEU A 129 12.79 5.66 10.35
N ASN A 130 12.22 6.68 9.71
CA ASN A 130 12.05 8.02 10.31
C ASN A 130 13.37 8.58 10.88
N GLY A 131 14.46 8.39 10.16
CA GLY A 131 15.80 8.82 10.55
C GLY A 131 16.46 7.99 11.66
N LYS A 132 15.83 6.94 12.17
CA LYS A 132 16.38 6.07 13.22
C LYS A 132 16.83 4.75 12.64
N HIS A 133 18.09 4.35 12.92
CA HIS A 133 18.60 3.04 12.55
C HIS A 133 17.74 1.93 13.16
N ARG A 134 17.42 0.90 12.36
CA ARG A 134 16.59 -0.21 12.77
C ARG A 134 17.12 -1.54 12.28
N LYS A 135 17.08 -2.55 13.15
CA LYS A 135 17.22 -3.96 12.80
C LYS A 135 15.85 -4.61 12.93
N PHE A 136 15.49 -5.45 11.96
CA PHE A 136 14.24 -6.18 12.00
C PHE A 136 14.34 -7.40 12.92
N GLN A 137 13.29 -7.61 13.71
CA GLN A 137 13.06 -8.82 14.48
C GLN A 137 11.84 -9.51 13.88
N GLY A 138 12.06 -10.40 12.93
CA GLY A 138 10.97 -10.90 12.11
C GLY A 138 11.00 -12.40 11.88
N VAL A 139 9.91 -12.88 11.30
CA VAL A 139 9.69 -14.27 10.92
C VAL A 139 9.35 -14.40 9.46
N CYS A 140 9.60 -15.59 8.89
CA CYS A 140 9.06 -15.97 7.60
C CYS A 140 7.69 -16.60 7.80
N ASN A 141 6.66 -16.01 7.20
CA ASN A 141 5.29 -16.49 7.25
C ASN A 141 4.89 -17.09 5.91
N HIS A 142 4.46 -18.34 5.94
CA HIS A 142 3.79 -18.95 4.81
C HIS A 142 2.29 -18.61 4.83
N HIS A 143 1.63 -18.70 3.68
CA HIS A 143 0.19 -18.49 3.59
C HIS A 143 -0.57 -19.71 4.12
N ASP A 144 -0.53 -19.88 5.42
CA ASP A 144 -1.07 -21.03 6.16
C ASP A 144 -1.57 -20.58 7.54
N LEU A 145 -2.80 -20.97 7.86
CA LEU A 145 -3.45 -20.73 9.16
C LEU A 145 -3.74 -22.02 9.91
N GLY A 146 -2.87 -23.04 9.78
CA GLY A 146 -3.00 -24.33 10.43
C GLY A 146 -4.26 -25.08 9.97
N PRO A 147 -5.22 -25.40 10.87
CA PRO A 147 -6.41 -26.15 10.47
C PRO A 147 -7.30 -25.44 9.45
N LEU A 148 -7.12 -24.16 9.22
CA LEU A 148 -7.84 -23.40 8.18
C LEU A 148 -7.13 -23.49 6.82
N GLY A 149 -5.90 -24.01 6.76
CA GLY A 149 -5.11 -24.05 5.53
C GLY A 149 -4.88 -22.65 4.96
N ALA A 150 -5.04 -22.51 3.64
CA ALA A 150 -4.88 -21.25 2.93
C ALA A 150 -6.14 -20.35 2.93
N ALA A 151 -7.17 -20.67 3.72
CA ALA A 151 -8.34 -19.81 3.83
C ALA A 151 -8.01 -18.53 4.59
N VAL A 152 -8.37 -17.37 3.99
CA VAL A 152 -8.15 -16.07 4.64
C VAL A 152 -9.23 -15.85 5.70
N ASN A 153 -8.81 -15.78 6.96
CA ASN A 153 -9.65 -15.45 8.10
C ASN A 153 -8.99 -14.34 8.92
N VAL A 154 -9.61 -13.15 8.91
CA VAL A 154 -9.05 -11.94 9.54
C VAL A 154 -8.83 -12.11 11.03
N ALA A 155 -9.72 -12.80 11.75
CA ALA A 155 -9.56 -13.03 13.18
C ALA A 155 -8.38 -13.96 13.49
N ALA A 156 -8.19 -15.02 12.68
CA ALA A 156 -7.06 -15.92 12.81
C ALA A 156 -5.73 -15.22 12.48
N LEU A 157 -5.70 -14.40 11.41
CA LEU A 157 -4.54 -13.56 11.07
C LEU A 157 -4.19 -12.59 12.21
N ARG A 158 -5.18 -11.87 12.74
CA ARG A 158 -4.98 -10.95 13.87
C ARG A 158 -4.42 -11.69 15.10
N ARG A 159 -4.95 -12.88 15.42
CA ARG A 159 -4.41 -13.71 16.51
C ARG A 159 -2.96 -14.10 16.26
N GLN A 160 -2.61 -14.53 15.03
CA GLN A 160 -1.23 -14.88 14.67
C GLN A 160 -0.31 -13.67 14.85
N LEU A 161 -0.70 -12.49 14.35
CA LEU A 161 0.08 -11.26 14.49
C LEU A 161 0.22 -10.83 15.96
N THR A 162 -0.82 -11.01 16.77
CA THR A 162 -0.75 -10.71 18.22
C THR A 162 0.32 -11.59 18.89
N LEU A 163 0.32 -12.89 18.62
CA LEU A 163 1.33 -13.81 19.18
C LEU A 163 2.74 -13.43 18.72
N LEU A 164 2.92 -13.02 17.47
CA LEU A 164 4.21 -12.55 16.97
C LEU A 164 4.66 -11.25 17.67
N LYS A 165 3.74 -10.31 17.91
CA LYS A 165 4.03 -9.10 18.70
C LYS A 165 4.46 -9.42 20.12
N ASP A 166 3.75 -10.35 20.79
CA ASP A 166 4.05 -10.78 22.15
C ASP A 166 5.43 -11.47 22.25
N MET A 167 5.88 -12.10 21.16
CA MET A 167 7.25 -12.64 21.03
C MET A 167 8.30 -11.55 20.74
N GLY A 168 7.92 -10.30 20.53
CA GLY A 168 8.82 -9.21 20.20
C GLY A 168 9.10 -9.05 18.70
N CYS A 169 8.33 -9.68 17.81
CA CYS A 169 8.48 -9.51 16.38
C CYS A 169 7.92 -8.15 15.92
N ASP A 170 8.63 -7.51 15.00
CA ASP A 170 8.25 -6.25 14.36
C ASP A 170 8.26 -6.33 12.82
N ALA A 171 8.59 -7.50 12.27
CA ALA A 171 8.67 -7.71 10.83
C ALA A 171 8.19 -9.10 10.39
N ILE A 172 7.70 -9.18 9.18
CA ILE A 172 7.26 -10.41 8.51
C ILE A 172 7.80 -10.44 7.09
N ARG A 173 8.34 -11.58 6.70
CA ARG A 173 8.60 -11.91 5.30
C ARG A 173 7.52 -12.87 4.81
N THR A 174 6.84 -12.54 3.71
CA THR A 174 5.82 -13.43 3.13
C THR A 174 6.48 -14.47 2.24
N SER A 175 6.71 -15.66 2.80
CA SER A 175 7.39 -16.76 2.12
C SER A 175 6.38 -17.62 1.36
N HIS A 176 6.43 -17.75 0.07
CA HIS A 176 7.22 -17.02 -0.92
C HIS A 176 6.25 -16.49 -1.97
N ASN A 177 5.20 -15.84 -1.55
CA ASN A 177 4.06 -15.46 -2.40
C ASN A 177 3.53 -14.09 -2.03
N MET A 178 2.82 -13.49 -2.97
CA MET A 178 2.05 -12.29 -2.73
C MET A 178 1.07 -12.51 -1.55
N PRO A 179 1.13 -11.68 -0.50
CA PRO A 179 0.26 -11.83 0.68
C PRO A 179 -1.20 -11.54 0.35
N ALA A 180 -2.10 -12.03 1.21
CA ALA A 180 -3.48 -11.59 1.19
C ALA A 180 -3.59 -10.11 1.62
N PRO A 181 -4.45 -9.29 0.99
CA PRO A 181 -4.63 -7.88 1.36
C PRO A 181 -4.96 -7.70 2.85
N GLU A 182 -5.76 -8.58 3.40
CA GLU A 182 -6.15 -8.56 4.81
C GLU A 182 -4.96 -8.71 5.77
N LEU A 183 -3.91 -9.45 5.37
CA LEU A 183 -2.68 -9.55 6.17
C LEU A 183 -1.91 -8.23 6.13
N VAL A 184 -1.79 -7.61 4.96
CA VAL A 184 -1.08 -6.32 4.80
C VAL A 184 -1.79 -5.21 5.56
N GLU A 185 -3.12 -5.14 5.47
CA GLU A 185 -3.93 -4.18 6.22
C GLU A 185 -3.74 -4.33 7.74
N LEU A 186 -3.71 -5.57 8.24
CA LEU A 186 -3.43 -5.84 9.64
C LEU A 186 -2.00 -5.45 10.04
N CYS A 187 -1.01 -5.66 9.18
CA CYS A 187 0.36 -5.23 9.43
C CYS A 187 0.48 -3.70 9.48
N ASP A 188 -0.25 -2.98 8.62
CA ASP A 188 -0.34 -1.52 8.69
C ASP A 188 -0.92 -1.06 10.05
N GLU A 189 -1.98 -1.74 10.52
CA GLU A 189 -2.69 -1.40 11.77
C GLU A 189 -1.92 -1.79 13.03
N MET A 190 -1.27 -2.94 13.01
CA MET A 190 -0.60 -3.51 14.18
C MET A 190 0.88 -3.16 14.25
N GLY A 191 1.42 -2.51 13.21
CA GLY A 191 2.81 -2.06 13.18
C GLY A 191 3.79 -3.21 12.95
N PHE A 192 3.71 -3.85 11.79
CA PHE A 192 4.74 -4.76 11.29
C PHE A 192 5.34 -4.20 10.02
N MET A 193 6.66 -4.32 9.87
CA MET A 193 7.32 -4.14 8.59
C MET A 193 7.14 -5.42 7.77
N MET A 194 6.94 -5.29 6.46
CA MET A 194 6.72 -6.45 5.60
C MET A 194 7.69 -6.48 4.44
N MET A 195 8.40 -7.59 4.30
CA MET A 195 9.10 -7.96 3.09
C MET A 195 8.18 -8.88 2.28
N ILE A 196 7.48 -8.32 1.29
CA ILE A 196 6.57 -9.10 0.44
C ILE A 196 7.32 -9.71 -0.72
N GLU A 197 6.99 -10.96 -1.06
CA GLU A 197 7.60 -11.70 -2.17
C GLU A 197 6.55 -12.01 -3.25
N PRO A 198 6.89 -11.85 -4.55
CA PRO A 198 5.96 -12.14 -5.63
C PRO A 198 5.85 -13.64 -5.92
N PHE A 199 7.00 -14.38 -5.90
CA PHE A 199 7.08 -15.73 -6.41
C PHE A 199 7.86 -16.66 -5.49
N ASP A 200 7.39 -17.89 -5.32
CA ASP A 200 8.16 -18.99 -4.74
C ASP A 200 9.13 -19.58 -5.76
N GLU A 201 8.71 -19.68 -7.00
CA GLU A 201 9.47 -20.21 -8.11
C GLU A 201 9.64 -19.14 -9.20
N TRP A 202 10.82 -19.07 -9.79
CA TRP A 202 11.17 -18.13 -10.85
C TRP A 202 11.18 -18.85 -12.22
N ASP A 203 12.20 -18.60 -13.04
CA ASP A 203 12.41 -19.22 -14.37
C ASP A 203 12.92 -20.66 -14.27
N ILE A 204 13.55 -21.04 -13.16
CA ILE A 204 14.06 -22.39 -12.92
C ILE A 204 13.03 -23.21 -12.16
N ALA A 205 12.67 -24.37 -12.72
CA ALA A 205 11.69 -25.27 -12.15
C ALA A 205 12.07 -25.80 -10.77
N LYS A 206 11.17 -25.66 -9.80
CA LYS A 206 11.20 -26.38 -8.52
C LYS A 206 10.32 -27.64 -8.55
N CYS A 207 9.28 -27.62 -9.39
CA CYS A 207 8.36 -28.74 -9.58
C CYS A 207 7.79 -28.73 -11.00
N ASP A 208 7.26 -29.88 -11.46
CA ASP A 208 6.81 -30.08 -12.85
C ASP A 208 5.71 -29.12 -13.31
N ASN A 209 4.83 -28.68 -12.41
CA ASN A 209 3.71 -27.79 -12.71
C ASN A 209 3.84 -26.44 -12.00
N GLY A 210 5.07 -25.95 -11.83
CA GLY A 210 5.38 -24.70 -11.16
C GLY A 210 5.16 -23.45 -12.02
N TYR A 211 5.38 -22.31 -11.40
CA TYR A 211 5.21 -20.98 -12.02
C TYR A 211 6.25 -20.72 -13.13
N HIS A 212 7.41 -21.40 -13.14
CA HIS A 212 8.44 -21.30 -14.19
C HIS A 212 7.86 -21.43 -15.60
N ARG A 213 6.77 -22.20 -15.76
CA ARG A 213 6.10 -22.42 -17.07
C ARG A 213 5.44 -21.14 -17.63
N TYR A 214 5.18 -20.17 -16.76
CA TYR A 214 4.49 -18.91 -17.06
C TYR A 214 5.37 -17.70 -16.79
N PHE A 215 6.58 -17.90 -16.27
CA PHE A 215 7.43 -16.83 -15.75
C PHE A 215 7.70 -15.74 -16.79
N ASP A 216 8.14 -16.12 -17.99
CA ASP A 216 8.47 -15.17 -19.06
C ASP A 216 7.26 -14.35 -19.53
N GLU A 217 6.06 -14.94 -19.48
CA GLU A 217 4.83 -14.28 -19.92
C GLU A 217 4.20 -13.39 -18.81
N TRP A 218 4.29 -13.83 -17.55
CA TRP A 218 3.49 -13.26 -16.47
C TRP A 218 4.25 -12.52 -15.39
N ALA A 219 5.55 -12.78 -15.23
CA ALA A 219 6.31 -12.30 -14.08
C ALA A 219 6.31 -10.77 -13.95
N GLU A 220 6.55 -10.05 -15.04
CA GLU A 220 6.52 -8.57 -15.02
C GLU A 220 5.13 -8.05 -14.65
N ARG A 221 4.09 -8.61 -15.27
CA ARG A 221 2.70 -8.22 -15.02
C ARG A 221 2.29 -8.46 -13.57
N ASP A 222 2.62 -9.62 -13.02
CA ASP A 222 2.26 -10.00 -11.65
C ASP A 222 3.03 -9.16 -10.63
N MET A 223 4.32 -8.89 -10.89
CA MET A 223 5.13 -8.00 -10.06
C MET A 223 4.58 -6.56 -10.07
N VAL A 224 4.26 -6.02 -11.25
CA VAL A 224 3.67 -4.67 -11.37
C VAL A 224 2.32 -4.60 -10.66
N ASN A 225 1.48 -5.63 -10.77
CA ASN A 225 0.20 -5.70 -10.07
C ASN A 225 0.39 -5.73 -8.54
N MET A 226 1.33 -6.52 -8.03
CA MET A 226 1.67 -6.56 -6.61
C MET A 226 2.15 -5.19 -6.11
N LEU A 227 3.06 -4.55 -6.84
CA LEU A 227 3.56 -3.22 -6.47
C LEU A 227 2.45 -2.17 -6.48
N ARG A 228 1.59 -2.16 -7.49
CA ARG A 228 0.43 -1.25 -7.55
C ARG A 228 -0.55 -1.47 -6.41
N HIS A 229 -0.77 -2.72 -6.03
CA HIS A 229 -1.68 -3.08 -4.95
C HIS A 229 -1.19 -2.52 -3.61
N TYR A 230 0.08 -2.71 -3.29
CA TYR A 230 0.61 -2.43 -1.94
C TYR A 230 1.43 -1.15 -1.81
N ARG A 231 1.62 -0.37 -2.89
CA ARG A 231 2.46 0.84 -2.89
C ARG A 231 2.06 1.93 -1.90
N ASN A 232 0.83 1.89 -1.40
CA ASN A 232 0.31 2.87 -0.43
C ASN A 232 0.35 2.35 1.03
N ASN A 233 0.68 1.07 1.24
CA ASN A 233 0.71 0.44 2.55
C ASN A 233 2.02 0.78 3.27
N PRO A 234 1.99 1.42 4.46
CA PRO A 234 3.21 1.83 5.14
C PRO A 234 4.01 0.66 5.74
N SER A 235 3.38 -0.48 5.96
CA SER A 235 4.08 -1.69 6.40
C SER A 235 5.00 -2.28 5.33
N VAL A 236 4.66 -2.09 4.05
CA VAL A 236 5.32 -2.79 2.95
C VAL A 236 6.67 -2.16 2.61
N GLU A 237 7.70 -3.00 2.68
CA GLU A 237 9.00 -2.82 2.06
C GLU A 237 9.10 -3.69 0.81
N ILE A 238 9.95 -3.32 -0.13
CA ILE A 238 10.13 -4.09 -1.36
C ILE A 238 10.68 -5.48 -1.01
N GLY A 239 10.07 -6.51 -1.60
CA GLY A 239 10.43 -7.87 -1.41
C GLY A 239 11.76 -8.26 -2.05
N ARG A 240 12.16 -9.48 -1.77
CA ARG A 240 13.41 -10.09 -2.25
C ARG A 240 13.43 -10.13 -3.77
N ALA A 241 14.38 -9.41 -4.37
CA ALA A 241 14.92 -9.79 -5.66
C ALA A 241 15.98 -10.88 -5.41
N HIS A 242 15.87 -12.02 -6.03
CA HIS A 242 17.02 -12.90 -6.14
C HIS A 242 17.99 -12.27 -7.15
N VAL A 243 19.18 -11.98 -6.69
CA VAL A 243 20.35 -11.77 -7.50
C VAL A 243 20.99 -13.12 -7.74
#